data_a14c28a35e11879c89a73975b8a106bb
#
_entry.id   a14c28a35e11879c89a73975b8a106bb
#
_cell.length_a   1.000
_cell.length_b   1.000
_cell.length_c   1.000
_cell.angle_alpha   90.00
_cell.angle_beta   90.00
_cell.angle_gamma   90.00
#
_symmetry.space_group_name_H-M   'P 1'
#
loop_
_entity.id
_entity.type
_entity.pdbx_description
1 polymer ?
#
loop_
_entity_poly.entity_id
_entity_poly.type
_entity_poly.pdbx_seq_one_letter_code
_entity_poly.pdbx_strand_id
1 'polypeptide(L)'
;LLEAIAAIGAGLVSGSIALVGFGFDSLIEVSSGVVLLWRLTTGEHRERIALKLVGVSFLVLAAYVAFDATKSLVLHEAPNESYIGIAIAALSLIIMPLLARAKRQVAANLNSRAMEADSRQTDICAYLSAILLGGLGLNALLGWWWADPVAGLVMVPVIAKEGVEALRGETCRNGEKYH
;
A
#
# COMPACT_ATOMS: atom_id res chain seq x y z
N LEU A 1 9.53 2.46 -6.95
CA LEU A 1 9.02 2.61 -8.31
C LEU A 1 9.20 1.32 -9.12
N LEU A 2 10.40 0.70 -9.14
CA LEU A 2 10.61 -0.58 -9.84
C LEU A 2 9.71 -1.68 -9.29
N GLU A 3 9.55 -1.77 -7.98
CA GLU A 3 8.63 -2.67 -7.30
C GLU A 3 7.19 -2.49 -7.78
N ALA A 4 6.71 -1.25 -7.83
CA ALA A 4 5.36 -0.91 -8.27
C ALA A 4 5.12 -1.36 -9.72
N ILE A 5 6.03 -1.05 -10.63
CA ILE A 5 5.93 -1.44 -12.04
C ILE A 5 5.95 -2.97 -12.18
N ALA A 6 6.85 -3.65 -11.46
CA ALA A 6 6.97 -5.10 -11.49
C ALA A 6 5.71 -5.78 -10.91
N ALA A 7 5.18 -5.27 -9.78
CA ALA A 7 3.97 -5.80 -9.16
C ALA A 7 2.73 -5.61 -10.05
N ILE A 8 2.53 -4.40 -10.62
CA ILE A 8 1.43 -4.15 -11.54
C ILE A 8 1.54 -5.04 -12.78
N GLY A 9 2.74 -5.09 -13.40
CA GLY A 9 2.96 -5.92 -14.57
C GLY A 9 2.72 -7.41 -14.32
N ALA A 10 3.27 -7.95 -13.22
CA ALA A 10 3.07 -9.34 -12.83
C ALA A 10 1.61 -9.61 -12.46
N GLY A 11 0.93 -8.68 -11.78
CA GLY A 11 -0.47 -8.77 -11.42
C GLY A 11 -1.40 -8.82 -12.64
N LEU A 12 -1.17 -7.94 -13.62
CA LEU A 12 -1.93 -7.95 -14.88
C LEU A 12 -1.73 -9.23 -15.68
N VAL A 13 -0.51 -9.76 -15.73
CA VAL A 13 -0.20 -11.01 -16.45
C VAL A 13 -0.81 -12.23 -15.75
N SER A 14 -0.79 -12.27 -14.42
CA SER A 14 -1.35 -13.40 -13.65
C SER A 14 -2.86 -13.29 -13.40
N GLY A 15 -3.45 -12.09 -13.58
CA GLY A 15 -4.84 -11.83 -13.16
C GLY A 15 -4.99 -11.70 -11.65
N SER A 16 -3.90 -11.46 -10.90
CA SER A 16 -3.92 -11.29 -9.45
C SER A 16 -4.30 -9.85 -9.08
N ILE A 17 -5.47 -9.70 -8.51
CA ILE A 17 -6.04 -8.42 -8.10
C ILE A 17 -5.30 -7.87 -6.88
N ALA A 18 -4.96 -8.74 -5.93
CA ALA A 18 -4.20 -8.36 -4.76
C ALA A 18 -2.82 -7.81 -5.14
N LEU A 19 -2.15 -8.41 -6.14
CA LEU A 19 -0.85 -7.97 -6.63
C LEU A 19 -0.92 -6.64 -7.39
N VAL A 20 -1.96 -6.42 -8.19
CA VAL A 20 -2.22 -5.12 -8.84
C VAL A 20 -2.49 -4.05 -7.79
N GLY A 21 -3.36 -4.33 -6.81
CA GLY A 21 -3.66 -3.40 -5.71
C GLY A 21 -2.41 -3.01 -4.91
N PHE A 22 -1.57 -3.98 -4.59
CA PHE A 22 -0.28 -3.77 -3.93
C PHE A 22 0.68 -2.90 -4.76
N GLY A 23 0.74 -3.13 -6.07
CA GLY A 23 1.57 -2.31 -6.95
C GLY A 23 1.12 -0.85 -7.01
N PHE A 24 -0.18 -0.58 -7.01
CA PHE A 24 -0.71 0.79 -6.91
C PHE A 24 -0.44 1.41 -5.54
N ASP A 25 -0.54 0.66 -4.45
CA ASP A 25 -0.15 1.11 -3.11
C ASP A 25 1.31 1.58 -3.08
N SER A 26 2.22 0.78 -3.65
CA SER A 26 3.64 1.16 -3.81
C SER A 26 3.85 2.43 -4.65
N LEU A 27 3.02 2.70 -5.67
CA LEU A 27 3.07 3.96 -6.42
C LEU A 27 2.65 5.14 -5.55
N ILE A 28 1.60 4.97 -4.75
CA ILE A 28 1.10 6.01 -3.85
C ILE A 28 2.16 6.31 -2.77
N GLU A 29 2.82 5.28 -2.22
CA GLU A 29 3.90 5.45 -1.26
C GLU A 29 5.07 6.26 -1.85
N VAL A 30 5.52 5.95 -3.06
CA VAL A 30 6.58 6.73 -3.74
C VAL A 30 6.14 8.17 -3.97
N SER A 31 4.88 8.38 -4.40
CA SER A 31 4.32 9.72 -4.63
C SER A 31 4.26 10.53 -3.34
N SER A 32 3.85 9.91 -2.24
CA SER A 32 3.85 10.50 -0.90
C SER A 32 5.24 10.93 -0.46
N GLY A 33 6.26 10.07 -0.65
CA GLY A 33 7.65 10.40 -0.36
C GLY A 33 8.18 11.58 -1.19
N VAL A 34 7.83 11.66 -2.48
CA VAL A 34 8.19 12.80 -3.35
C VAL A 34 7.54 14.10 -2.86
N VAL A 35 6.26 14.05 -2.49
CA VAL A 35 5.53 15.20 -1.92
C VAL A 35 6.17 15.65 -0.62
N LEU A 36 6.58 14.73 0.24
CA LEU A 36 7.27 15.03 1.48
C LEU A 36 8.60 15.75 1.24
N LEU A 37 9.43 15.25 0.31
CA LEU A 37 10.68 15.89 -0.08
C LEU A 37 10.45 17.30 -0.66
N TRP A 38 9.43 17.44 -1.49
CA TRP A 38 9.07 18.74 -2.07
C TRP A 38 8.57 19.74 -1.01
N ARG A 39 7.83 19.28 0.01
CA ARG A 39 7.40 20.10 1.14
C ARG A 39 8.58 20.73 1.88
N LEU A 40 9.66 19.99 2.09
CA LEU A 40 10.86 20.49 2.76
C LEU A 40 11.47 21.72 2.05
N THR A 41 11.11 21.91 0.76
CA THR A 41 11.64 23.02 -0.07
C THR A 41 10.63 24.16 -0.33
N THR A 42 9.29 23.95 -0.18
CA THR A 42 8.31 24.87 -0.80
C THR A 42 7.17 25.40 0.11
N GLY A 43 7.02 24.94 1.37
CA GLY A 43 6.04 25.48 2.34
C GLY A 43 4.67 24.78 2.39
N GLU A 44 3.89 25.08 3.44
CA GLU A 44 2.73 24.28 3.94
C GLU A 44 1.45 24.31 3.10
N HIS A 45 1.24 25.31 2.25
CA HIS A 45 -0.08 25.50 1.60
C HIS A 45 -0.42 24.42 0.56
N ARG A 46 0.57 23.86 -0.11
CA ARG A 46 0.38 22.82 -1.16
C ARG A 46 0.28 21.40 -0.58
N GLU A 47 0.70 21.19 0.66
CA GLU A 47 0.62 19.92 1.36
C GLU A 47 -0.82 19.40 1.46
N ARG A 48 -1.76 20.26 1.84
CA ARG A 48 -3.17 19.87 1.99
C ARG A 48 -3.80 19.37 0.68
N ILE A 49 -3.40 19.95 -0.45
CA ILE A 49 -3.87 19.50 -1.77
C ILE A 49 -3.26 18.14 -2.10
N ALA A 50 -1.97 17.97 -1.87
CA ALA A 50 -1.28 16.71 -2.12
C ALA A 50 -1.85 15.56 -1.26
N LEU A 51 -2.07 15.79 0.04
CA LEU A 51 -2.71 14.80 0.93
C LEU A 51 -4.13 14.43 0.48
N LYS A 52 -4.92 15.40 0.01
CA LYS A 52 -6.24 15.12 -0.54
C LYS A 52 -6.18 14.27 -1.82
N LEU A 53 -5.25 14.55 -2.72
CA LEU A 53 -5.07 13.76 -3.93
C LEU A 53 -4.67 12.32 -3.59
N VAL A 54 -3.71 12.15 -2.68
CA VAL A 54 -3.30 10.83 -2.17
C VAL A 54 -4.48 10.11 -1.53
N GLY A 55 -5.24 10.76 -0.66
CA GLY A 55 -6.41 10.17 -0.01
C GLY A 55 -7.49 9.73 -0.99
N VAL A 56 -7.80 10.56 -2.02
CA VAL A 56 -8.73 10.18 -3.08
C VAL A 56 -8.19 8.98 -3.87
N SER A 57 -6.90 8.94 -4.20
CA SER A 57 -6.29 7.82 -4.91
C SER A 57 -6.42 6.50 -4.14
N PHE A 58 -6.21 6.52 -2.81
CA PHE A 58 -6.44 5.34 -1.96
C PHE A 58 -7.90 4.89 -1.95
N LEU A 59 -8.86 5.81 -1.87
CA LEU A 59 -10.29 5.44 -1.89
C LEU A 59 -10.72 4.87 -3.24
N VAL A 60 -10.24 5.44 -4.34
CA VAL A 60 -10.47 4.91 -5.69
C VAL A 60 -9.86 3.51 -5.82
N LEU A 61 -8.62 3.33 -5.33
CA LEU A 61 -7.96 2.01 -5.32
C LEU A 61 -8.74 1.00 -4.48
N ALA A 62 -9.18 1.37 -3.26
CA ALA A 62 -9.97 0.49 -2.42
C ALA A 62 -11.27 0.06 -3.10
N ALA A 63 -11.98 0.99 -3.76
CA ALA A 63 -13.20 0.71 -4.51
C ALA A 63 -12.92 -0.22 -5.71
N TYR A 64 -11.85 0.02 -6.45
CA TYR A 64 -11.42 -0.83 -7.56
C TYR A 64 -11.11 -2.27 -7.10
N VAL A 65 -10.27 -2.42 -6.08
CA VAL A 65 -9.89 -3.74 -5.54
C VAL A 65 -11.12 -4.46 -4.98
N ALA A 66 -12.01 -3.77 -4.26
CA ALA A 66 -13.24 -4.36 -3.73
C ALA A 66 -14.16 -4.88 -4.85
N PHE A 67 -14.35 -4.07 -5.89
CA PHE A 67 -15.20 -4.44 -7.04
C PHE A 67 -14.61 -5.64 -7.78
N ASP A 68 -13.33 -5.57 -8.14
CA ASP A 68 -12.70 -6.58 -8.97
C ASP A 68 -12.49 -7.90 -8.21
N ALA A 69 -12.12 -7.86 -6.92
CA ALA A 69 -12.03 -9.05 -6.08
C ALA A 69 -13.40 -9.72 -5.87
N THR A 70 -14.46 -8.92 -5.69
CA THR A 70 -15.84 -9.46 -5.58
C THR A 70 -16.28 -10.10 -6.90
N LYS A 71 -16.01 -9.44 -8.03
CA LYS A 71 -16.26 -9.98 -9.37
C LYS A 71 -15.56 -11.32 -9.59
N SER A 72 -14.27 -11.41 -9.26
CA SER A 72 -13.46 -12.63 -9.37
C SER A 72 -14.05 -13.78 -8.55
N LEU A 73 -14.50 -13.51 -7.32
CA LEU A 73 -15.15 -14.52 -6.48
C LEU A 73 -16.47 -14.99 -7.05
N VAL A 74 -17.30 -14.08 -7.58
CA VAL A 74 -18.61 -14.42 -8.16
C VAL A 74 -18.47 -15.19 -9.47
N LEU A 75 -17.54 -14.78 -10.33
CA LEU A 75 -17.32 -15.40 -11.63
C LEU A 75 -16.39 -16.62 -11.58
N HIS A 76 -15.84 -16.95 -10.40
CA HIS A 76 -14.87 -18.04 -10.21
C HIS A 76 -13.63 -17.86 -11.12
N GLU A 77 -13.18 -16.61 -11.33
CA GLU A 77 -11.99 -16.31 -12.11
C GLU A 77 -10.76 -16.69 -11.26
N ALA A 78 -10.07 -17.76 -11.65
CA ALA A 78 -8.87 -18.21 -10.97
C ALA A 78 -7.65 -17.43 -11.50
N PRO A 79 -6.94 -16.64 -10.67
CA PRO A 79 -5.68 -16.03 -11.07
C PRO A 79 -4.62 -17.11 -11.29
N ASN A 80 -3.76 -16.89 -12.28
CA ASN A 80 -2.60 -17.76 -12.49
C ASN A 80 -1.57 -17.58 -11.36
N GLU A 81 -0.79 -18.61 -11.11
CA GLU A 81 0.30 -18.55 -10.15
C GLU A 81 1.32 -17.48 -10.55
N SER A 82 1.65 -16.59 -9.62
CA SER A 82 2.62 -15.51 -9.84
C SER A 82 3.84 -15.67 -8.94
N TYR A 83 4.82 -16.45 -9.36
CA TYR A 83 6.09 -16.60 -8.64
C TYR A 83 6.85 -15.26 -8.51
N ILE A 84 6.73 -14.40 -9.52
CA ILE A 84 7.29 -13.03 -9.48
C ILE A 84 6.60 -12.23 -8.39
N GLY A 85 5.26 -12.30 -8.30
CA GLY A 85 4.48 -11.64 -7.24
C GLY A 85 4.87 -12.14 -5.85
N ILE A 86 5.05 -13.45 -5.66
CA ILE A 86 5.51 -14.05 -4.41
C ILE A 86 6.89 -13.51 -4.03
N ALA A 87 7.82 -13.46 -4.98
CA ALA A 87 9.18 -12.94 -4.73
C ALA A 87 9.15 -11.44 -4.35
N ILE A 88 8.34 -10.63 -5.04
CA ILE A 88 8.16 -9.21 -4.73
C ILE A 88 7.58 -9.04 -3.33
N ALA A 89 6.47 -9.73 -3.01
CA ALA A 89 5.82 -9.64 -1.70
C ALA A 89 6.75 -10.08 -0.55
N ALA A 90 7.51 -11.15 -0.74
CA ALA A 90 8.48 -11.63 0.25
C ALA A 90 9.61 -10.61 0.46
N LEU A 91 10.13 -10.04 -0.62
CA LEU A 91 11.18 -9.01 -0.55
C LEU A 91 10.68 -7.76 0.15
N SER A 92 9.48 -7.30 -0.18
CA SER A 92 8.83 -6.14 0.45
C SER A 92 8.57 -6.36 1.93
N LEU A 93 8.12 -7.56 2.31
CA LEU A 93 7.90 -7.91 3.72
C LEU A 93 9.18 -7.83 4.56
N ILE A 94 10.34 -8.03 3.95
CA ILE A 94 11.65 -7.88 4.61
C ILE A 94 12.11 -6.41 4.58
N ILE A 95 12.02 -5.75 3.43
CA ILE A 95 12.58 -4.41 3.23
C ILE A 95 11.74 -3.34 3.91
N MET A 96 10.38 -3.40 3.82
CA MET A 96 9.50 -2.34 4.32
C MET A 96 9.64 -2.11 5.83
N PRO A 97 9.70 -3.11 6.71
CA PRO A 97 9.92 -2.87 8.14
C PRO A 97 11.29 -2.23 8.45
N LEU A 98 12.32 -2.56 7.67
CA LEU A 98 13.65 -1.96 7.82
C LEU A 98 13.61 -0.49 7.39
N LEU A 99 12.96 -0.19 6.27
CA LEU A 99 12.77 1.16 5.76
C LEU A 99 11.93 2.01 6.73
N ALA A 100 10.84 1.47 7.27
CA ALA A 100 10.00 2.16 8.25
C ALA A 100 10.79 2.51 9.53
N ARG A 101 11.65 1.60 10.00
CA ARG A 101 12.54 1.89 11.14
C ARG A 101 13.52 3.01 10.83
N ALA A 102 14.16 2.97 9.65
CA ALA A 102 15.08 4.01 9.21
C ALA A 102 14.38 5.38 9.10
N LYS A 103 13.18 5.41 8.49
CA LYS A 103 12.35 6.63 8.40
C LYS A 103 12.00 7.18 9.79
N ARG A 104 11.64 6.33 10.76
CA ARG A 104 11.36 6.74 12.15
C ARG A 104 12.57 7.35 12.86
N GLN A 105 13.75 6.77 12.66
CA GLN A 105 14.98 7.34 13.22
C GLN A 105 15.26 8.73 12.66
N VAL A 106 15.10 8.92 11.34
CA VAL A 106 15.25 10.24 10.70
C VAL A 106 14.18 11.21 11.21
N ALA A 107 12.93 10.76 11.35
CA ALA A 107 11.83 11.56 11.86
C ALA A 107 12.14 12.10 13.28
N ALA A 108 12.65 11.24 14.15
CA ALA A 108 13.04 11.61 15.51
C ALA A 108 14.20 12.64 15.50
N ASN A 109 15.23 12.43 14.68
CA ASN A 109 16.38 13.33 14.58
C ASN A 109 15.99 14.72 14.02
N LEU A 110 15.05 14.77 13.09
CA LEU A 110 14.57 16.02 12.48
C LEU A 110 13.39 16.64 13.22
N ASN A 111 12.85 15.98 14.25
CA ASN A 111 11.60 16.34 14.90
C ASN A 111 10.47 16.61 13.90
N SER A 112 10.37 15.76 12.85
CA SER A 112 9.47 15.94 11.72
C SER A 112 8.27 15.00 11.81
N ARG A 113 7.09 15.57 12.12
CA ARG A 113 5.81 14.83 12.15
C ARG A 113 5.43 14.23 10.78
N ALA A 114 5.77 14.93 9.70
CA ALA A 114 5.48 14.44 8.35
C ALA A 114 6.31 13.19 8.00
N MET A 115 7.57 13.13 8.39
CA MET A 115 8.41 11.95 8.22
C MET A 115 7.92 10.78 9.09
N GLU A 116 7.39 11.07 10.29
CA GLU A 116 6.77 10.04 11.13
C GLU A 116 5.52 9.45 10.46
N ALA A 117 4.66 10.29 9.89
CA ALA A 117 3.48 9.84 9.14
C ALA A 117 3.87 8.97 7.94
N ASP A 118 4.88 9.37 7.16
CA ASP A 118 5.41 8.60 6.03
C ASP A 118 5.99 7.24 6.48
N SER A 119 6.62 7.18 7.66
CA SER A 119 7.10 5.91 8.21
C SER A 119 5.96 4.94 8.57
N ARG A 120 4.82 5.45 9.04
CA ARG A 120 3.62 4.63 9.33
C ARG A 120 3.00 4.07 8.06
N GLN A 121 2.97 4.85 6.99
CA GLN A 121 2.52 4.39 5.68
C GLN A 121 3.39 3.21 5.18
N THR A 122 4.70 3.28 5.39
CA THR A 122 5.62 2.17 5.06
C THR A 122 5.36 0.92 5.92
N ASP A 123 4.95 1.05 7.19
CA ASP A 123 4.52 -0.09 8.01
C ASP A 123 3.28 -0.77 7.43
N ILE A 124 2.32 0.00 6.92
CA ILE A 124 1.11 -0.52 6.30
C ILE A 124 1.44 -1.29 5.03
N CYS A 125 2.34 -0.78 4.21
CA CYS A 125 2.85 -1.50 3.04
C CYS A 125 3.45 -2.87 3.42
N ALA A 126 4.11 -2.98 4.59
CA ALA A 126 4.57 -4.27 5.11
C ALA A 126 3.39 -5.21 5.48
N TYR A 127 2.30 -4.71 6.07
CA TYR A 127 1.10 -5.52 6.33
C TYR A 127 0.43 -5.97 5.03
N LEU A 128 0.31 -5.09 4.03
CA LEU A 128 -0.23 -5.45 2.72
C LEU A 128 0.63 -6.51 2.03
N SER A 129 1.96 -6.41 2.15
CA SER A 129 2.90 -7.43 1.64
C SER A 129 2.67 -8.81 2.29
N ALA A 130 2.40 -8.83 3.61
CA ALA A 130 2.10 -10.09 4.32
C ALA A 130 0.80 -10.73 3.86
N ILE A 131 -0.26 -9.92 3.68
CA ILE A 131 -1.57 -10.37 3.18
C ILE A 131 -1.43 -10.90 1.76
N LEU A 132 -0.75 -10.15 0.89
CA LEU A 132 -0.49 -10.52 -0.49
C LEU A 132 0.30 -11.83 -0.59
N LEU A 133 1.38 -11.95 0.20
CA LEU A 133 2.20 -13.17 0.24
C LEU A 133 1.37 -14.37 0.69
N GLY A 134 0.47 -14.19 1.66
CA GLY A 134 -0.47 -15.21 2.11
C GLY A 134 -1.42 -15.64 0.98
N GLY A 135 -2.06 -14.70 0.29
CA GLY A 135 -2.97 -14.97 -0.83
C GLY A 135 -2.31 -15.68 -1.99
N LEU A 136 -1.20 -15.14 -2.50
CA LEU A 136 -0.44 -15.74 -3.60
C LEU A 136 0.20 -17.09 -3.21
N GLY A 137 0.71 -17.18 -1.98
CA GLY A 137 1.31 -18.42 -1.48
C GLY A 137 0.29 -19.54 -1.35
N LEU A 138 -0.91 -19.28 -0.82
CA LEU A 138 -1.99 -20.26 -0.72
C LEU A 138 -2.48 -20.69 -2.11
N ASN A 139 -2.58 -19.75 -3.06
CA ASN A 139 -2.92 -20.08 -4.43
C ASN A 139 -1.87 -20.98 -5.06
N ALA A 140 -0.58 -20.65 -4.96
CA ALA A 140 0.52 -21.40 -5.57
C ALA A 140 0.75 -22.78 -4.93
N LEU A 141 0.61 -22.91 -3.59
CA LEU A 141 0.90 -24.15 -2.86
C LEU A 141 -0.28 -25.10 -2.76
N LEU A 142 -1.50 -24.57 -2.62
CA LEU A 142 -2.71 -25.34 -2.36
C LEU A 142 -3.71 -25.29 -3.52
N GLY A 143 -3.45 -24.49 -4.56
CA GLY A 143 -4.38 -24.29 -5.67
C GLY A 143 -5.69 -23.58 -5.25
N TRP A 144 -5.66 -22.81 -4.15
CA TRP A 144 -6.83 -22.09 -3.63
C TRP A 144 -7.05 -20.81 -4.43
N TRP A 145 -7.75 -20.93 -5.55
CA TRP A 145 -8.05 -19.83 -6.47
C TRP A 145 -8.71 -18.61 -5.78
N TRP A 146 -9.49 -18.85 -4.73
CA TRP A 146 -10.18 -17.79 -3.98
C TRP A 146 -9.26 -17.05 -3.02
N ALA A 147 -8.06 -17.56 -2.74
CA ALA A 147 -7.15 -16.98 -1.75
C ALA A 147 -6.67 -15.57 -2.16
N ASP A 148 -6.37 -15.34 -3.43
CA ASP A 148 -5.95 -14.04 -3.96
C ASP A 148 -7.09 -12.99 -3.91
N PRO A 149 -8.31 -13.24 -4.44
CA PRO A 149 -9.42 -12.31 -4.27
C PRO A 149 -9.76 -12.01 -2.79
N VAL A 150 -9.70 -13.02 -1.92
CA VAL A 150 -9.92 -12.79 -0.48
C VAL A 150 -8.81 -11.95 0.12
N ALA A 151 -7.54 -12.18 -0.23
CA ALA A 151 -6.44 -11.31 0.18
C ALA A 151 -6.69 -9.86 -0.28
N GLY A 152 -7.11 -9.65 -1.53
CA GLY A 152 -7.53 -8.35 -2.03
C GLY A 152 -8.62 -7.70 -1.17
N LEU A 153 -9.69 -8.43 -0.84
CA LEU A 153 -10.76 -7.93 0.03
C LEU A 153 -10.29 -7.61 1.45
N VAL A 154 -9.35 -8.35 2.00
CA VAL A 154 -8.74 -8.07 3.32
C VAL A 154 -7.88 -6.80 3.27
N MET A 155 -7.27 -6.49 2.12
CA MET A 155 -6.52 -5.24 1.92
C MET A 155 -7.44 -4.02 1.86
N VAL A 156 -8.67 -4.14 1.36
CA VAL A 156 -9.61 -3.01 1.15
C VAL A 156 -9.80 -2.15 2.41
N PRO A 157 -10.15 -2.68 3.60
CA PRO A 157 -10.34 -1.84 4.78
C PRO A 157 -9.05 -1.14 5.22
N VAL A 158 -7.89 -1.72 4.99
CA VAL A 158 -6.59 -1.12 5.30
C VAL A 158 -6.36 0.08 4.38
N ILE A 159 -6.49 -0.11 3.06
CA ILE A 159 -6.32 0.93 2.05
C ILE A 159 -7.36 2.05 2.23
N ALA A 160 -8.62 1.69 2.48
CA ALA A 160 -9.69 2.67 2.68
C ALA A 160 -9.46 3.54 3.93
N LYS A 161 -8.98 2.94 5.02
CA LYS A 161 -8.63 3.66 6.24
C LYS A 161 -7.54 4.71 5.97
N GLU A 162 -6.47 4.33 5.27
CA GLU A 162 -5.40 5.26 4.87
C GLU A 162 -5.93 6.40 4.02
N GLY A 163 -6.80 6.09 3.05
CA GLY A 163 -7.45 7.11 2.22
C GLY A 163 -8.24 8.13 3.06
N VAL A 164 -9.00 7.67 4.03
CA VAL A 164 -9.78 8.54 4.93
C VAL A 164 -8.87 9.37 5.83
N GLU A 165 -7.82 8.78 6.41
CA GLU A 165 -6.86 9.49 7.28
C GLU A 165 -6.10 10.56 6.49
N ALA A 166 -5.68 10.27 5.25
CA ALA A 166 -5.06 11.24 4.36
C ALA A 166 -6.00 12.40 4.01
N LEU A 167 -7.28 12.13 3.72
CA LEU A 167 -8.29 13.17 3.46
C LEU A 167 -8.56 14.07 4.65
N ARG A 168 -8.56 13.50 5.85
CA ARG A 168 -8.76 14.26 7.11
C ARG A 168 -7.53 15.05 7.52
N GLY A 169 -6.38 14.81 6.90
CA GLY A 169 -5.10 15.39 7.31
C GLY A 169 -4.63 14.88 8.69
N GLU A 170 -5.16 13.73 9.13
CA GLU A 170 -4.89 13.16 10.45
C GLU A 170 -3.52 12.48 10.51
N THR A 171 -2.90 12.21 9.37
CA THR A 171 -1.50 11.79 9.26
C THR A 171 -0.53 12.74 9.99
N CYS A 172 -0.93 14.00 10.18
CA CYS A 172 -0.16 15.00 10.93
C CYS A 172 -0.66 15.23 12.37
N ARG A 173 -1.87 14.75 12.77
CA ARG A 173 -2.54 15.14 14.03
C ARG A 173 -2.46 14.12 15.16
N ASN A 174 -2.17 12.85 14.87
CA ASN A 174 -2.12 11.80 15.91
C ASN A 174 -0.87 11.86 16.83
N GLY A 175 0.05 12.79 16.58
CA GLY A 175 1.19 13.06 17.49
C GLY A 175 0.86 13.89 18.74
N GLU A 176 -0.36 14.46 18.83
CA GLU A 176 -0.74 15.37 19.94
C GLU A 176 -1.35 14.67 21.18
N LYS A 177 -1.52 13.35 21.16
CA LYS A 177 -2.19 12.62 22.26
C LYS A 177 -1.25 11.99 23.30
N TYR A 178 0.03 12.25 23.24
CA TYR A 178 1.00 11.76 24.24
C TYR A 178 1.89 12.91 24.74
N HIS A 179 1.28 13.84 25.49
CA HIS A 179 1.93 14.66 26.49
C HIS A 179 1.06 14.71 27.73
#